data_6724e4e9d3d8a34916fdc19af7bd681e
#
_entry.id   6724e4e9d3d8a34916fdc19af7bd681e
#
_cell.length_a   1.000
_cell.length_b   1.000
_cell.length_c   1.000
_cell.angle_alpha   90.00
_cell.angle_beta   90.00
_cell.angle_gamma   90.00
#
_symmetry.space_group_name_H-M   'P 1'
#
loop_
_entity.id
_entity.type
_entity.pdbx_description
1 polymer ?
#
loop_
_entity_poly.entity_id
_entity_poly.type
_entity_poly.pdbx_seq_one_letter_code
_entity_poly.pdbx_strand_id
1 'polypeptide(L)'
;MADQETQQPARQLTCNGQTLKQLAQAGRDWLDQHHALVNQLNVFPVPDGDTGTNMLMTMRNAIAEAANTDSDHIGQVAARIAHGAMMGSRGNSGTILSQIWQGFAHALRDQPTLNAELLVKSLREAADTAYRGVIKPVEGTILTVAREAAEEAELAYQETQDM
;
A
#
# COMPACT_ATOMS: atom_id res chain seq x y z
N MET A 1 41.64 -2.48 -30.39
CA MET A 1 41.21 -1.69 -29.23
C MET A 1 39.76 -2.10 -28.99
N ALA A 2 39.53 -2.91 -27.99
CA ALA A 2 38.20 -3.39 -27.66
C ALA A 2 37.60 -2.40 -26.67
N ASP A 3 36.45 -1.81 -27.02
CA ASP A 3 35.67 -0.97 -26.16
C ASP A 3 35.12 -1.83 -24.98
N GLN A 4 35.64 -1.58 -23.80
CA GLN A 4 35.06 -2.08 -22.58
C GLN A 4 33.85 -1.19 -22.26
N GLU A 5 32.66 -1.61 -22.67
CA GLU A 5 31.42 -1.09 -22.10
C GLU A 5 31.40 -1.39 -20.61
N THR A 6 31.62 -0.36 -19.83
CA THR A 6 31.48 -0.39 -18.37
C THR A 6 30.00 -0.55 -18.07
N GLN A 7 29.52 -1.79 -17.90
CA GLN A 7 28.19 -2.05 -17.32
C GLN A 7 28.16 -1.42 -15.93
N GLN A 8 27.48 -0.29 -15.80
CA GLN A 8 27.13 0.24 -14.49
C GLN A 8 26.23 -0.79 -13.79
N PRO A 9 26.56 -1.22 -12.56
CA PRO A 9 25.69 -2.11 -11.82
C PRO A 9 24.30 -1.45 -11.70
N ALA A 10 23.26 -2.20 -12.02
CA ALA A 10 21.89 -1.77 -11.89
C ALA A 10 21.69 -1.20 -10.46
N ARG A 11 21.31 0.08 -10.38
CA ARG A 11 21.11 0.78 -9.11
C ARG A 11 19.94 0.11 -8.39
N GLN A 12 20.25 -0.71 -7.40
CA GLN A 12 19.25 -1.38 -6.59
C GLN A 12 18.46 -0.30 -5.83
N LEU A 13 17.26 0.01 -6.32
CA LEU A 13 16.37 0.97 -5.68
C LEU A 13 15.87 0.36 -4.36
N THR A 14 16.23 0.99 -3.26
CA THR A 14 15.76 0.62 -1.93
C THR A 14 14.94 1.75 -1.33
N CYS A 15 13.86 1.40 -0.62
CA CYS A 15 13.01 2.33 0.10
C CYS A 15 13.20 2.10 1.60
N ASN A 16 13.50 3.16 2.36
CA ASN A 16 13.55 3.13 3.81
C ASN A 16 12.24 3.65 4.44
N GLY A 17 12.18 3.68 5.77
CA GLY A 17 10.99 4.13 6.49
C GLY A 17 10.57 5.57 6.16
N GLN A 18 11.52 6.50 6.01
CA GLN A 18 11.20 7.88 5.68
C GLN A 18 10.65 8.02 4.25
N THR A 19 11.21 7.26 3.30
CA THR A 19 10.68 7.21 1.94
C THR A 19 9.28 6.62 1.92
N LEU A 20 9.00 5.53 2.67
CA LEU A 20 7.65 4.97 2.78
C LEU A 20 6.66 6.01 3.34
N LYS A 21 7.06 6.76 4.36
CA LYS A 21 6.23 7.81 4.94
C LYS A 21 5.88 8.90 3.90
N GLN A 22 6.85 9.34 3.09
CA GLN A 22 6.62 10.30 2.01
C GLN A 22 5.68 9.75 0.93
N LEU A 23 5.86 8.48 0.53
CA LEU A 23 4.98 7.82 -0.44
C LEU A 23 3.55 7.69 0.07
N ALA A 24 3.36 7.31 1.33
CA ALA A 24 2.05 7.22 1.95
C ALA A 24 1.38 8.60 2.06
N GLN A 25 2.13 9.67 2.35
CA GLN A 25 1.65 11.04 2.34
C GLN A 25 1.19 11.47 0.94
N ALA A 26 2.01 11.18 -0.09
CA ALA A 26 1.66 11.48 -1.48
C ALA A 26 0.38 10.75 -1.92
N GLY A 27 0.23 9.48 -1.53
CA GLY A 27 -1.00 8.70 -1.77
C GLY A 27 -2.22 9.29 -1.08
N ARG A 28 -2.08 9.74 0.18
CA ARG A 28 -3.15 10.46 0.90
C ARG A 28 -3.51 11.77 0.20
N ASP A 29 -2.54 12.54 -0.27
CA ASP A 29 -2.77 13.83 -0.93
C ASP A 29 -3.47 13.63 -2.28
N TRP A 30 -3.10 12.58 -3.03
CA TRP A 30 -3.79 12.19 -4.25
C TRP A 30 -5.24 11.79 -3.98
N LEU A 31 -5.48 11.00 -2.95
CA LEU A 31 -6.82 10.62 -2.53
C LEU A 31 -7.64 11.85 -2.08
N ASP A 32 -7.04 12.81 -1.39
CA ASP A 32 -7.68 14.05 -0.96
C ASP A 32 -8.19 14.87 -2.17
N GLN A 33 -7.42 14.90 -3.26
CA GLN A 33 -7.83 15.57 -4.49
C GLN A 33 -8.96 14.84 -5.24
N HIS A 34 -9.07 13.52 -5.08
CA HIS A 34 -9.96 12.68 -5.89
C HIS A 34 -11.09 12.03 -5.08
N HIS A 35 -11.18 12.22 -3.76
CA HIS A 35 -12.18 11.54 -2.92
C HIS A 35 -13.61 11.81 -3.36
N ALA A 36 -13.92 13.00 -3.87
CA ALA A 36 -15.25 13.33 -4.37
C ALA A 36 -15.63 12.49 -5.60
N LEU A 37 -14.67 12.23 -6.51
CA LEU A 37 -14.90 11.32 -7.65
C LEU A 37 -15.12 9.88 -7.17
N VAL A 38 -14.31 9.42 -6.22
CA VAL A 38 -14.47 8.08 -5.62
C VAL A 38 -15.84 7.94 -4.95
N ASN A 39 -16.32 8.98 -4.28
CA ASN A 39 -17.67 9.01 -3.70
C ASN A 39 -18.76 8.85 -4.78
N GLN A 40 -18.62 9.51 -5.93
CA GLN A 40 -19.59 9.41 -7.03
C GLN A 40 -19.63 8.01 -7.66
N LEU A 41 -18.52 7.27 -7.61
CA LEU A 41 -18.42 5.90 -8.12
C LEU A 41 -18.91 4.84 -7.12
N ASN A 42 -19.27 5.24 -5.92
CA ASN A 42 -19.74 4.33 -4.88
C ASN A 42 -21.14 3.79 -5.18
N VAL A 43 -21.20 2.52 -5.56
CA VAL A 43 -22.45 1.81 -5.86
C VAL A 43 -22.65 0.56 -5.01
N PHE A 44 -21.60 0.09 -4.33
CA PHE A 44 -21.62 -1.14 -3.53
C PHE A 44 -20.88 -0.94 -2.19
N PRO A 45 -21.32 -1.57 -1.09
CA PRO A 45 -22.55 -2.37 -0.92
C PRO A 45 -23.81 -1.50 -0.80
N VAL A 46 -23.66 -0.23 -0.46
CA VAL A 46 -24.71 0.78 -0.35
C VAL A 46 -24.23 2.03 -1.08
N PRO A 47 -25.04 2.64 -1.94
CA PRO A 47 -24.65 3.84 -2.68
C PRO A 47 -24.83 5.12 -1.83
N ASP A 48 -24.15 5.18 -0.68
CA ASP A 48 -24.19 6.30 0.27
C ASP A 48 -23.19 7.43 -0.08
N GLY A 49 -22.34 7.19 -1.09
CA GLY A 49 -21.44 8.21 -1.62
C GLY A 49 -20.33 8.63 -0.67
N ASP A 50 -19.87 7.75 0.22
CA ASP A 50 -18.91 8.08 1.26
C ASP A 50 -17.57 7.34 1.17
N THR A 51 -17.39 6.43 0.19
CA THR A 51 -16.20 5.58 0.02
C THR A 51 -14.90 6.37 0.04
N GLY A 52 -14.78 7.39 -0.79
CA GLY A 52 -13.57 8.22 -0.87
C GLY A 52 -13.32 9.01 0.41
N THR A 53 -14.37 9.55 1.03
CA THR A 53 -14.29 10.25 2.31
C THR A 53 -13.80 9.31 3.42
N ASN A 54 -14.34 8.12 3.52
CA ASN A 54 -13.96 7.12 4.51
C ASN A 54 -12.50 6.67 4.35
N MET A 55 -12.08 6.40 3.11
CA MET A 55 -10.68 6.08 2.80
C MET A 55 -9.74 7.22 3.17
N LEU A 56 -10.10 8.47 2.82
CA LEU A 56 -9.30 9.65 3.13
C LEU A 56 -9.14 9.85 4.64
N MET A 57 -10.23 9.73 5.41
CA MET A 57 -10.17 9.84 6.87
C MET A 57 -9.29 8.76 7.48
N THR A 58 -9.36 7.54 6.97
CA THR A 58 -8.50 6.43 7.38
C THR A 58 -7.03 6.73 7.10
N MET A 59 -6.69 7.23 5.90
CA MET A 59 -5.32 7.61 5.55
C MET A 59 -4.80 8.80 6.34
N ARG A 60 -5.63 9.78 6.66
CA ARG A 60 -5.23 10.91 7.52
C ARG A 60 -4.79 10.43 8.90
N ASN A 61 -5.52 9.49 9.51
CA ASN A 61 -5.13 8.89 10.79
C ASN A 61 -3.86 8.04 10.67
N ALA A 62 -3.72 7.26 9.59
CA ALA A 62 -2.51 6.50 9.30
C ALA A 62 -1.25 7.38 9.26
N ILE A 63 -1.32 8.49 8.54
CA ILE A 63 -0.21 9.44 8.41
C ILE A 63 0.04 10.20 9.72
N ALA A 64 -1.00 10.60 10.45
CA ALA A 64 -0.85 11.25 11.75
C ALA A 64 -0.11 10.38 12.77
N GLU A 65 -0.41 9.08 12.80
CA GLU A 65 0.28 8.12 13.68
C GLU A 65 1.75 7.92 13.27
N ALA A 66 2.03 7.88 11.97
CA ALA A 66 3.39 7.75 11.46
C ALA A 66 4.21 9.05 11.55
N ALA A 67 3.58 10.22 11.69
CA ALA A 67 4.26 11.51 11.72
C ALA A 67 5.29 11.62 12.85
N ASN A 68 5.01 11.02 14.00
CA ASN A 68 5.85 11.08 15.19
C ASN A 68 6.99 10.05 15.21
N THR A 69 7.23 9.37 14.10
CA THR A 69 8.30 8.38 13.99
C THR A 69 9.42 8.88 13.09
N ASP A 70 10.63 8.97 13.64
CA ASP A 70 11.85 9.37 12.91
C ASP A 70 12.70 8.17 12.47
N SER A 71 12.12 6.97 12.55
CA SER A 71 12.82 5.74 12.20
C SER A 71 13.04 5.61 10.70
N ASP A 72 14.24 5.22 10.29
CA ASP A 72 14.55 4.79 8.93
C ASP A 72 14.17 3.32 8.66
N HIS A 73 13.83 2.57 9.72
CA HIS A 73 13.45 1.17 9.61
C HIS A 73 12.03 1.04 9.03
N ILE A 74 11.91 0.48 7.81
CA ILE A 74 10.65 0.48 7.08
C ILE A 74 9.53 -0.30 7.80
N GLY A 75 9.86 -1.41 8.45
CA GLY A 75 8.89 -2.21 9.21
C GLY A 75 8.28 -1.43 10.38
N GLN A 76 9.07 -0.57 11.05
CA GLN A 76 8.56 0.27 12.14
C GLN A 76 7.62 1.34 11.61
N VAL A 77 7.95 2.00 10.51
CA VAL A 77 7.10 3.02 9.89
C VAL A 77 5.81 2.39 9.34
N ALA A 78 5.92 1.25 8.63
CA ALA A 78 4.76 0.52 8.13
C ALA A 78 3.81 0.09 9.26
N ALA A 79 4.34 -0.37 10.41
CA ALA A 79 3.54 -0.73 11.57
C ALA A 79 2.77 0.47 12.15
N ARG A 80 3.39 1.68 12.18
CA ARG A 80 2.71 2.90 12.61
C ARG A 80 1.60 3.31 11.65
N ILE A 81 1.87 3.27 10.34
CA ILE A 81 0.84 3.54 9.32
C ILE A 81 -0.35 2.57 9.47
N ALA A 82 -0.06 1.26 9.59
CA ALA A 82 -1.09 0.25 9.75
C ALA A 82 -1.90 0.42 11.05
N HIS A 83 -1.25 0.73 12.16
CA HIS A 83 -1.91 1.02 13.43
C HIS A 83 -2.83 2.24 13.33
N GLY A 84 -2.35 3.35 12.78
CA GLY A 84 -3.15 4.56 12.58
C GLY A 84 -4.32 4.33 11.63
N ALA A 85 -4.13 3.56 10.55
CA ALA A 85 -5.19 3.17 9.63
C ALA A 85 -6.27 2.34 10.34
N MET A 86 -5.88 1.39 11.18
CA MET A 86 -6.80 0.54 11.93
C MET A 86 -7.60 1.36 12.95
N MET A 87 -6.94 2.18 13.76
CA MET A 87 -7.58 2.98 14.80
C MET A 87 -8.49 4.08 14.23
N GLY A 88 -8.16 4.58 13.05
CA GLY A 88 -8.91 5.62 12.37
C GLY A 88 -9.81 5.14 11.24
N SER A 89 -10.00 3.81 11.08
CA SER A 89 -10.81 3.25 9.99
C SER A 89 -12.26 3.73 10.03
N ARG A 90 -12.79 4.05 8.85
CA ARG A 90 -14.17 4.53 8.67
C ARG A 90 -14.87 3.72 7.58
N GLY A 91 -16.09 3.29 7.88
CA GLY A 91 -16.92 2.53 6.95
C GLY A 91 -16.27 1.22 6.47
N ASN A 92 -16.90 0.54 5.53
CA ASN A 92 -16.35 -0.70 4.94
C ASN A 92 -15.05 -0.44 4.18
N SER A 93 -15.00 0.63 3.38
CA SER A 93 -13.84 0.98 2.56
C SER A 93 -12.61 1.32 3.40
N GLY A 94 -12.76 2.08 4.48
CA GLY A 94 -11.68 2.38 5.41
C GLY A 94 -11.20 1.14 6.16
N THR A 95 -12.13 0.25 6.55
CA THR A 95 -11.78 -1.02 7.20
C THR A 95 -10.96 -1.90 6.27
N ILE A 96 -11.36 -2.05 5.00
CA ILE A 96 -10.60 -2.84 4.01
C ILE A 96 -9.23 -2.19 3.75
N LEU A 97 -9.16 -0.86 3.60
CA LEU A 97 -7.90 -0.15 3.43
C LEU A 97 -6.96 -0.36 4.64
N SER A 98 -7.50 -0.40 5.85
CA SER A 98 -6.70 -0.71 7.05
C SER A 98 -6.16 -2.14 7.04
N GLN A 99 -6.91 -3.11 6.52
CA GLN A 99 -6.44 -4.50 6.35
C GLN A 99 -5.32 -4.60 5.30
N ILE A 100 -5.41 -3.84 4.21
CA ILE A 100 -4.33 -3.73 3.21
C ILE A 100 -3.05 -3.24 3.89
N TRP A 101 -3.11 -2.16 4.66
CA TRP A 101 -1.94 -1.66 5.40
C TRP A 101 -1.42 -2.64 6.45
N GLN A 102 -2.29 -3.39 7.11
CA GLN A 102 -1.87 -4.41 8.07
C GLN A 102 -1.09 -5.55 7.40
N GLY A 103 -1.59 -6.08 6.27
CA GLY A 103 -0.88 -7.11 5.51
C GLY A 103 0.46 -6.62 4.98
N PHE A 104 0.50 -5.41 4.42
CA PHE A 104 1.74 -4.77 3.96
C PHE A 104 2.76 -4.63 5.11
N ALA A 105 2.35 -4.11 6.25
CA ALA A 105 3.20 -3.95 7.43
C ALA A 105 3.65 -5.29 8.03
N HIS A 106 2.80 -6.31 7.95
CA HIS A 106 3.14 -7.66 8.42
C HIS A 106 4.32 -8.24 7.65
N ALA A 107 4.32 -8.14 6.33
CA ALA A 107 5.42 -8.59 5.49
C ALA A 107 6.73 -7.83 5.75
N LEU A 108 6.66 -6.59 6.24
CA LEU A 108 7.81 -5.72 6.50
C LEU A 108 8.30 -5.74 7.95
N ARG A 109 7.71 -6.52 8.85
CA ARG A 109 7.91 -6.42 10.30
C ARG A 109 9.35 -6.27 10.75
N ASP A 110 10.25 -7.11 10.24
CA ASP A 110 11.65 -7.17 10.66
C ASP A 110 12.62 -6.64 9.58
N GLN A 111 12.08 -5.91 8.60
CA GLN A 111 12.86 -5.46 7.45
C GLN A 111 13.32 -4.01 7.66
N PRO A 112 14.64 -3.73 7.51
CA PRO A 112 15.14 -2.36 7.61
C PRO A 112 14.79 -1.52 6.37
N THR A 113 14.74 -2.14 5.19
CA THR A 113 14.47 -1.50 3.89
C THR A 113 13.62 -2.39 3.00
N LEU A 114 13.00 -1.80 1.98
CA LEU A 114 12.20 -2.45 0.96
C LEU A 114 12.97 -2.47 -0.37
N ASN A 115 13.09 -3.64 -0.96
CA ASN A 115 13.54 -3.86 -2.33
C ASN A 115 12.36 -4.36 -3.19
N ALA A 116 12.60 -4.62 -4.49
CA ALA A 116 11.55 -5.07 -5.41
C ALA A 116 10.92 -6.41 -4.99
N GLU A 117 11.73 -7.39 -4.59
CA GLU A 117 11.22 -8.70 -4.14
C GLU A 117 10.30 -8.56 -2.92
N LEU A 118 10.74 -7.79 -1.94
CA LEU A 118 9.97 -7.58 -0.72
C LEU A 118 8.71 -6.73 -0.98
N LEU A 119 8.75 -5.80 -1.96
CA LEU A 119 7.57 -5.06 -2.39
C LEU A 119 6.49 -6.00 -2.93
N VAL A 120 6.86 -6.92 -3.82
CA VAL A 120 5.95 -7.93 -4.38
C VAL A 120 5.32 -8.78 -3.26
N LYS A 121 6.14 -9.30 -2.35
CA LYS A 121 5.66 -10.06 -1.18
C LYS A 121 4.71 -9.23 -0.30
N SER A 122 5.02 -7.96 -0.09
CA SER A 122 4.21 -7.07 0.74
C SER A 122 2.87 -6.75 0.10
N LEU A 123 2.82 -6.55 -1.23
CA LEU A 123 1.57 -6.34 -1.96
C LEU A 123 0.69 -7.59 -1.94
N ARG A 124 1.28 -8.78 -2.08
CA ARG A 124 0.55 -10.06 -1.98
C ARG A 124 -0.05 -10.24 -0.59
N GLU A 125 0.74 -10.08 0.49
CA GLU A 125 0.24 -10.21 1.86
C GLU A 125 -0.82 -9.14 2.19
N ALA A 126 -0.71 -7.94 1.62
CA ALA A 126 -1.71 -6.87 1.74
C ALA A 126 -3.05 -7.30 1.13
N ALA A 127 -3.03 -7.82 -0.11
CA ALA A 127 -4.23 -8.31 -0.78
C ALA A 127 -4.86 -9.48 -0.03
N ASP A 128 -4.08 -10.50 0.32
CA ASP A 128 -4.55 -11.69 1.04
C ASP A 128 -5.16 -11.35 2.40
N THR A 129 -4.54 -10.41 3.13
CA THR A 129 -5.06 -9.95 4.42
C THR A 129 -6.39 -9.24 4.27
N ALA A 130 -6.54 -8.39 3.24
CA ALA A 130 -7.79 -7.70 2.96
C ALA A 130 -8.92 -8.69 2.58
N TYR A 131 -8.62 -9.68 1.73
CA TYR A 131 -9.61 -10.72 1.37
C TYR A 131 -10.02 -11.56 2.57
N ARG A 132 -9.10 -11.97 3.44
CA ARG A 132 -9.41 -12.70 4.69
C ARG A 132 -10.25 -11.89 5.67
N GLY A 133 -10.11 -10.57 5.65
CA GLY A 133 -10.84 -9.65 6.52
C GLY A 133 -12.31 -9.41 6.11
N VAL A 134 -12.74 -9.88 4.95
CA VAL A 134 -14.09 -9.67 4.41
C VAL A 134 -14.86 -10.98 4.33
N ILE A 135 -16.03 -11.05 4.97
CA ILE A 135 -16.85 -12.29 5.02
C ILE A 135 -17.32 -12.74 3.62
N LYS A 136 -17.67 -11.77 2.77
CA LYS A 136 -18.12 -12.01 1.38
C LYS A 136 -17.38 -11.04 0.46
N PRO A 137 -16.18 -11.40 -0.02
CA PRO A 137 -15.45 -10.57 -0.98
C PRO A 137 -16.26 -10.42 -2.28
N VAL A 138 -16.25 -9.20 -2.83
CA VAL A 138 -16.95 -8.88 -4.09
C VAL A 138 -15.93 -8.28 -5.05
N GLU A 139 -15.90 -8.82 -6.27
CA GLU A 139 -15.05 -8.32 -7.35
C GLU A 139 -15.58 -6.96 -7.89
N GLY A 140 -14.68 -6.18 -8.51
CA GLY A 140 -14.97 -4.82 -8.95
C GLY A 140 -14.90 -3.78 -7.81
N THR A 141 -14.17 -4.11 -6.74
CA THR A 141 -13.99 -3.26 -5.55
C THR A 141 -12.51 -2.98 -5.28
N ILE A 142 -12.20 -2.28 -4.18
CA ILE A 142 -10.83 -2.09 -3.69
C ILE A 142 -10.07 -3.42 -3.51
N LEU A 143 -10.77 -4.52 -3.21
CA LEU A 143 -10.17 -5.85 -3.10
C LEU A 143 -9.59 -6.31 -4.43
N THR A 144 -10.35 -6.15 -5.52
CA THR A 144 -9.90 -6.47 -6.87
C THR A 144 -8.66 -5.66 -7.25
N VAL A 145 -8.67 -4.36 -6.98
CA VAL A 145 -7.51 -3.48 -7.25
C VAL A 145 -6.27 -3.95 -6.47
N ALA A 146 -6.43 -4.29 -5.19
CA ALA A 146 -5.31 -4.78 -4.38
C ALA A 146 -4.75 -6.11 -4.90
N ARG A 147 -5.62 -7.05 -5.30
CA ARG A 147 -5.22 -8.35 -5.85
C ARG A 147 -4.50 -8.18 -7.18
N GLU A 148 -5.09 -7.43 -8.12
CA GLU A 148 -4.50 -7.23 -9.45
C GLU A 148 -3.18 -6.48 -9.38
N ALA A 149 -3.05 -5.48 -8.50
CA ALA A 149 -1.79 -4.80 -8.28
C ALA A 149 -0.68 -5.76 -7.77
N ALA A 150 -1.03 -6.72 -6.91
CA ALA A 150 -0.08 -7.72 -6.44
C ALA A 150 0.29 -8.72 -7.56
N GLU A 151 -0.68 -9.17 -8.34
CA GLU A 151 -0.49 -10.09 -9.48
C GLU A 151 0.42 -9.47 -10.55
N GLU A 152 0.15 -8.24 -10.95
CA GLU A 152 0.97 -7.51 -11.94
C GLU A 152 2.39 -7.23 -11.43
N ALA A 153 2.54 -6.92 -10.14
CA ALA A 153 3.86 -6.73 -9.54
C ALA A 153 4.68 -8.04 -9.54
N GLU A 154 4.05 -9.19 -9.31
CA GLU A 154 4.70 -10.50 -9.40
C GLU A 154 5.15 -10.81 -10.83
N LEU A 155 4.29 -10.57 -11.83
CA LEU A 155 4.62 -10.79 -13.23
C LEU A 155 5.78 -9.89 -13.68
N ALA A 156 5.70 -8.59 -13.40
CA ALA A 156 6.76 -7.64 -13.74
C ALA A 156 8.09 -7.98 -13.07
N TYR A 157 8.07 -8.47 -11.82
CA TYR A 157 9.28 -8.89 -11.13
C TYR A 157 9.90 -10.13 -11.75
N GLN A 158 9.10 -11.13 -12.16
CA GLN A 158 9.57 -12.34 -12.84
C GLN A 158 10.23 -11.98 -14.18
N GLU A 159 9.60 -11.13 -14.99
CA GLU A 159 10.15 -10.68 -16.27
C GLU A 159 11.52 -10.01 -16.12
N THR A 160 11.74 -9.25 -15.04
CA THR A 160 13.03 -8.61 -14.78
C THR A 160 14.12 -9.56 -14.28
N GLN A 161 13.76 -10.75 -13.81
CA GLN A 161 14.72 -11.79 -13.40
C GLN A 161 15.20 -12.65 -14.59
N ASP A 162 14.37 -12.72 -15.64
CA ASP A 162 14.65 -13.56 -16.83
C ASP A 162 15.48 -12.81 -17.90
N MET A 163 15.80 -11.53 -17.72
CA MET A 163 16.65 -10.69 -18.59
C MET A 163 18.09 -10.61 -18.06
#